data_8202035e7e8702ff9b8120424d4f2625
#
_entry.id   8202035e7e8702ff9b8120424d4f2625
#
_cell.length_a   1.000
_cell.length_b   1.000
_cell.length_c   1.000
_cell.angle_alpha   90.00
_cell.angle_beta   90.00
_cell.angle_gamma   90.00
#
_symmetry.space_group_name_H-M   'P 1'
#
loop_
_entity.id
_entity.type
_entity.pdbx_description
1 polymer ?
#
loop_
_entity_poly.entity_id
_entity_poly.type
_entity_poly.pdbx_seq_one_letter_code
_entity_poly.pdbx_strand_id
1 'polypeptide(L)'
;MNEIEQYLGMTSSQAIARVLARSRSYVERETPSGAAADIAVLGGDIRRDLEACGAQVEVIEAPGAGVNLHARMPGADAQLEPVVVLTHMDTVHPKGTLARRPLRVEDGRAYGPGIYDMKTGIALVIEALTWLDERGRTPQRSIEVLVTCDEEVGSHSSRQLIEDSARRAAAVLVPEPCRPDGGVKTFRKGVATYEIEAIGVAAHAGIDGELAVSATAELVRAAVAVLDLADHSRGTTLNIGQISGGTASNVVAEHALAVVDVRIAEPPEGERVHAAIMSLRAHNPKAELKVRRSEERPPLVRTEAVAGLYEIARRHAQELGVELDEGGTGGGSDGSFAAALGAATLDGLGAQGGGAHAADEHIVLDDLPFRFALMARLLESL
;
A
#
# COMPACT_ATOMS: atom_id res chain seq x y z
N MET A 1 -20.36 -6.83 29.31
CA MET A 1 -19.28 -6.19 28.53
C MET A 1 -18.20 -7.23 28.32
N ASN A 2 -17.80 -7.44 27.08
CA ASN A 2 -16.65 -8.28 26.76
C ASN A 2 -15.34 -7.48 27.02
N GLU A 3 -14.19 -8.13 26.85
CA GLU A 3 -12.88 -7.55 27.15
C GLU A 3 -12.61 -6.27 26.34
N ILE A 4 -13.04 -6.23 25.08
CA ILE A 4 -12.92 -5.07 24.18
C ILE A 4 -13.73 -3.89 24.73
N GLU A 5 -15.00 -4.12 25.07
CA GLU A 5 -15.89 -3.09 25.62
C GLU A 5 -15.38 -2.57 26.97
N GLN A 6 -14.84 -3.47 27.79
CA GLN A 6 -14.24 -3.12 29.06
C GLN A 6 -13.00 -2.23 28.88
N TYR A 7 -12.12 -2.58 27.94
CA TYR A 7 -10.94 -1.78 27.62
C TYR A 7 -11.30 -0.42 27.06
N LEU A 8 -12.18 -0.38 26.04
CA LEU A 8 -12.62 0.86 25.41
C LEU A 8 -13.50 1.72 26.31
N GLY A 9 -14.17 1.14 27.33
CA GLY A 9 -15.15 1.82 28.19
C GLY A 9 -16.38 2.29 27.40
N MET A 10 -16.74 1.58 26.34
CA MET A 10 -17.90 1.81 25.50
C MET A 10 -18.40 0.50 24.90
N THR A 11 -19.66 0.45 24.47
CA THR A 11 -20.23 -0.74 23.82
C THR A 11 -19.65 -0.92 22.41
N SER A 12 -19.67 -2.16 21.91
CA SER A 12 -19.27 -2.47 20.52
C SER A 12 -20.03 -1.62 19.51
N SER A 13 -21.33 -1.40 19.71
CA SER A 13 -22.14 -0.53 18.84
C SER A 13 -21.67 0.93 18.85
N GLN A 14 -21.24 1.45 19.99
CA GLN A 14 -20.66 2.80 20.08
C GLN A 14 -19.31 2.90 19.37
N ALA A 15 -18.45 1.89 19.53
CA ALA A 15 -17.17 1.83 18.83
C ALA A 15 -17.36 1.77 17.31
N ILE A 16 -18.27 0.90 16.83
CA ILE A 16 -18.63 0.81 15.41
C ILE A 16 -19.14 2.18 14.90
N ALA A 17 -20.10 2.79 15.60
CA ALA A 17 -20.67 4.07 15.18
C ALA A 17 -19.60 5.17 15.08
N ARG A 18 -18.66 5.20 16.02
CA ARG A 18 -17.57 6.17 16.08
C ARG A 18 -16.61 6.02 14.89
N VAL A 19 -16.07 4.83 14.68
CA VAL A 19 -15.14 4.55 13.56
C VAL A 19 -15.85 4.73 12.21
N LEU A 20 -17.09 4.23 12.06
CA LEU A 20 -17.85 4.33 10.83
C LEU A 20 -18.20 5.79 10.46
N ALA A 21 -18.52 6.62 11.45
CA ALA A 21 -18.82 8.05 11.21
C ALA A 21 -17.60 8.77 10.62
N ARG A 22 -16.40 8.53 11.17
CA ARG A 22 -15.16 9.10 10.64
C ARG A 22 -14.80 8.51 9.28
N SER A 23 -14.89 7.20 9.11
CA SER A 23 -14.65 6.54 7.81
C SER A 23 -15.57 7.12 6.73
N ARG A 24 -16.86 7.33 7.05
CA ARG A 24 -17.83 7.96 6.14
C ARG A 24 -17.38 9.35 5.69
N SER A 25 -16.93 10.20 6.61
CA SER A 25 -16.50 11.56 6.27
C SER A 25 -15.33 11.59 5.29
N TYR A 26 -14.43 10.58 5.37
CA TYR A 26 -13.30 10.44 4.45
C TYR A 26 -13.69 9.79 3.13
N VAL A 27 -14.57 8.77 3.16
CA VAL A 27 -15.05 8.10 1.94
C VAL A 27 -15.88 9.06 1.07
N GLU A 28 -16.62 9.98 1.67
CA GLU A 28 -17.39 11.02 0.96
C GLU A 28 -16.50 12.06 0.25
N ARG A 29 -15.17 11.99 0.42
CA ARG A 29 -14.15 12.71 -0.38
C ARG A 29 -13.56 11.75 -1.40
N GLU A 30 -13.83 11.98 -2.67
CA GLU A 30 -13.18 11.19 -3.74
C GLU A 30 -11.73 11.68 -3.91
N THR A 31 -10.79 10.78 -3.79
CA THR A 31 -9.34 11.07 -3.86
C THR A 31 -8.61 10.13 -4.80
N PRO A 32 -8.96 10.11 -6.10
CA PRO A 32 -8.18 9.31 -7.05
C PRO A 32 -6.73 9.79 -7.09
N SER A 33 -5.78 8.85 -7.15
CA SER A 33 -4.35 9.17 -7.24
C SER A 33 -4.08 10.19 -8.36
N GLY A 34 -3.31 11.23 -8.06
CA GLY A 34 -3.04 12.34 -8.97
C GLY A 34 -4.12 13.44 -9.02
N ALA A 35 -5.27 13.28 -8.33
CA ALA A 35 -6.26 14.36 -8.20
C ALA A 35 -5.85 15.34 -7.09
N ALA A 36 -4.77 16.07 -7.28
CA ALA A 36 -4.08 16.86 -6.27
C ALA A 36 -5.03 17.78 -5.46
N ALA A 37 -5.98 18.43 -6.12
CA ALA A 37 -6.94 19.34 -5.44
C ALA A 37 -7.91 18.58 -4.53
N ASP A 38 -8.41 17.42 -4.95
CA ASP A 38 -9.33 16.60 -4.16
C ASP A 38 -8.60 15.97 -2.96
N ILE A 39 -7.37 15.49 -3.18
CA ILE A 39 -6.49 14.97 -2.14
C ILE A 39 -6.17 16.05 -1.09
N ALA A 40 -5.86 17.28 -1.51
CA ALA A 40 -5.61 18.38 -0.59
C ALA A 40 -6.84 18.73 0.28
N VAL A 41 -8.07 18.56 -0.24
CA VAL A 41 -9.30 18.75 0.55
C VAL A 41 -9.42 17.69 1.64
N LEU A 42 -9.23 16.39 1.31
CA LEU A 42 -9.24 15.32 2.32
C LEU A 42 -8.06 15.48 3.29
N GLY A 43 -6.88 15.84 2.80
CA GLY A 43 -5.72 16.13 3.64
C GLY A 43 -6.01 17.23 4.67
N GLY A 44 -6.73 18.28 4.28
CA GLY A 44 -7.19 19.35 5.18
C GLY A 44 -8.18 18.85 6.24
N ASP A 45 -9.07 17.91 5.90
CA ASP A 45 -10.01 17.29 6.85
C ASP A 45 -9.21 16.41 7.86
N ILE A 46 -8.33 15.53 7.38
CA ILE A 46 -7.49 14.65 8.22
C ILE A 46 -6.56 15.47 9.12
N ARG A 47 -5.95 16.54 8.57
CA ARG A 47 -5.12 17.46 9.35
C ARG A 47 -5.85 18.00 10.56
N ARG A 48 -7.10 18.55 10.37
CA ARG A 48 -7.90 19.07 11.47
C ARG A 48 -8.20 18.02 12.54
N ASP A 49 -8.48 16.79 12.11
CA ASP A 49 -8.75 15.69 13.03
C ASP A 49 -7.51 15.31 13.84
N LEU A 50 -6.33 15.28 13.22
CA LEU A 50 -5.04 15.02 13.91
C LEU A 50 -4.66 16.17 14.85
N GLU A 51 -4.86 17.44 14.43
CA GLU A 51 -4.62 18.60 15.28
C GLU A 51 -5.58 18.61 16.50
N ALA A 52 -6.82 18.14 16.34
CA ALA A 52 -7.77 17.99 17.44
C ALA A 52 -7.35 16.94 18.48
N CYS A 53 -6.54 15.94 18.08
CA CYS A 53 -5.89 14.98 19.00
C CYS A 53 -4.60 15.52 19.64
N GLY A 54 -4.25 16.79 19.42
CA GLY A 54 -3.04 17.40 19.96
C GLY A 54 -1.78 17.21 19.12
N ALA A 55 -1.87 16.67 17.92
CA ALA A 55 -0.73 16.51 17.02
C ALA A 55 -0.31 17.85 16.40
N GLN A 56 0.99 18.02 16.18
CA GLN A 56 1.54 19.05 15.30
C GLN A 56 1.63 18.47 13.89
N VAL A 57 0.95 19.09 12.93
CA VAL A 57 0.85 18.56 11.56
C VAL A 57 1.60 19.47 10.59
N GLU A 58 2.60 18.91 9.95
CA GLU A 58 3.30 19.48 8.80
C GLU A 58 2.61 19.01 7.50
N VAL A 59 2.30 19.96 6.62
CA VAL A 59 1.79 19.67 5.28
C VAL A 59 2.94 19.76 4.30
N ILE A 60 3.20 18.69 3.58
CA ILE A 60 4.31 18.57 2.64
C ILE A 60 3.72 18.50 1.24
N GLU A 61 3.99 19.53 0.43
CA GLU A 61 3.51 19.58 -0.95
C GLU A 61 4.12 18.46 -1.80
N ALA A 62 3.27 17.78 -2.56
CA ALA A 62 3.62 16.75 -3.53
C ALA A 62 3.16 17.20 -4.93
N PRO A 63 3.99 17.93 -5.69
CA PRO A 63 3.59 18.52 -6.96
C PRO A 63 3.03 17.48 -7.95
N GLY A 64 1.80 17.72 -8.41
CA GLY A 64 1.09 16.80 -9.29
C GLY A 64 0.38 15.62 -8.62
N ALA A 65 0.69 15.33 -7.35
CA ALA A 65 0.06 14.25 -6.57
C ALA A 65 -0.90 14.78 -5.49
N GLY A 66 -0.58 15.91 -4.86
CA GLY A 66 -1.38 16.51 -3.80
C GLY A 66 -0.54 16.96 -2.62
N VAL A 67 -0.86 16.46 -1.42
CA VAL A 67 -0.13 16.76 -0.19
C VAL A 67 0.10 15.48 0.61
N ASN A 68 1.25 15.39 1.25
CA ASN A 68 1.50 14.42 2.33
C ASN A 68 1.36 15.12 3.68
N LEU A 69 0.91 14.42 4.69
CA LEU A 69 0.84 14.93 6.06
C LEU A 69 1.87 14.19 6.92
N HIS A 70 2.59 14.94 7.74
CA HIS A 70 3.44 14.40 8.79
C HIS A 70 2.97 14.98 10.13
N ALA A 71 2.25 14.18 10.89
CA ALA A 71 1.76 14.55 12.21
C ALA A 71 2.66 13.98 13.29
N ARG A 72 2.94 14.77 14.32
CA ARG A 72 3.77 14.38 15.47
C ARG A 72 3.02 14.63 16.76
N MET A 73 2.89 13.61 17.59
CA MET A 73 2.38 13.69 18.95
C MET A 73 3.50 13.40 19.93
N PRO A 74 3.72 14.24 20.97
CA PRO A 74 4.74 13.99 21.95
C PRO A 74 4.38 12.76 22.82
N GLY A 75 5.38 11.95 23.14
CA GLY A 75 5.29 10.90 24.15
C GLY A 75 5.71 11.40 25.53
N ALA A 76 5.59 10.54 26.54
CA ALA A 76 6.04 10.83 27.90
C ALA A 76 7.57 10.95 28.00
N ASP A 77 8.31 10.21 27.16
CA ASP A 77 9.77 10.25 27.09
C ASP A 77 10.23 10.64 25.68
N ALA A 78 10.69 11.88 25.54
CA ALA A 78 11.18 12.42 24.27
C ALA A 78 12.55 11.84 23.82
N GLN A 79 13.21 11.02 24.64
CA GLN A 79 14.48 10.37 24.28
C GLN A 79 14.25 9.02 23.57
N LEU A 80 13.07 8.48 23.66
CA LEU A 80 12.74 7.22 22.99
C LEU A 80 12.45 7.45 21.49
N GLU A 81 12.89 6.49 20.68
CA GLU A 81 12.56 6.45 19.24
C GLU A 81 11.03 6.41 19.02
N PRO A 82 10.48 7.10 18.02
CA PRO A 82 9.04 7.19 17.81
C PRO A 82 8.42 5.87 17.33
N VAL A 83 7.12 5.73 17.54
CA VAL A 83 6.28 4.80 16.78
C VAL A 83 5.77 5.55 15.54
N VAL A 84 6.01 4.98 14.35
CA VAL A 84 5.55 5.54 13.09
C VAL A 84 4.31 4.79 12.61
N VAL A 85 3.28 5.52 12.21
CA VAL A 85 2.08 4.95 11.57
C VAL A 85 2.06 5.41 10.12
N LEU A 86 2.01 4.45 9.18
CA LEU A 86 1.96 4.73 7.74
C LEU A 86 0.54 4.51 7.22
N THR A 87 -0.02 5.53 6.60
CA THR A 87 -1.34 5.50 5.96
C THR A 87 -1.31 6.24 4.63
N HIS A 88 -2.26 5.94 3.74
CA HIS A 88 -2.46 6.72 2.51
C HIS A 88 -3.92 7.16 2.35
N MET A 89 -4.14 8.29 1.68
CA MET A 89 -5.47 8.87 1.47
C MET A 89 -5.92 8.85 0.01
N ASP A 90 -5.04 8.53 -0.92
CA ASP A 90 -5.39 8.32 -2.32
C ASP A 90 -6.08 6.97 -2.54
N THR A 91 -6.74 6.82 -3.66
CA THR A 91 -7.45 5.60 -4.05
C THR A 91 -7.37 5.37 -5.55
N VAL A 92 -7.52 4.12 -5.99
CA VAL A 92 -7.62 3.76 -7.42
C VAL A 92 -8.95 4.17 -8.06
N HIS A 93 -9.96 4.53 -7.28
CA HIS A 93 -11.31 4.79 -7.78
C HIS A 93 -11.39 6.14 -8.50
N PRO A 94 -11.87 6.18 -9.77
CA PRO A 94 -11.97 7.42 -10.51
C PRO A 94 -13.05 8.36 -9.93
N LYS A 95 -12.88 9.65 -10.14
CA LYS A 95 -13.85 10.68 -9.76
C LYS A 95 -15.24 10.41 -10.34
N GLY A 96 -16.28 10.66 -9.55
CA GLY A 96 -17.67 10.35 -9.88
C GLY A 96 -18.10 8.91 -9.51
N THR A 97 -17.22 8.17 -8.84
CA THR A 97 -17.55 6.82 -8.35
C THR A 97 -18.60 6.86 -7.26
N LEU A 98 -18.53 7.80 -6.31
CA LEU A 98 -19.53 7.98 -5.24
C LEU A 98 -20.95 8.26 -5.77
N ALA A 99 -21.09 8.97 -6.87
CA ALA A 99 -22.39 9.22 -7.48
C ALA A 99 -23.05 7.91 -7.99
N ARG A 100 -22.27 6.92 -8.37
CA ARG A 100 -22.72 5.62 -8.86
C ARG A 100 -22.76 4.55 -7.77
N ARG A 101 -21.87 4.64 -6.79
CA ARG A 101 -21.67 3.70 -5.68
C ARG A 101 -21.54 4.49 -4.37
N PRO A 102 -22.66 5.08 -3.85
CA PRO A 102 -22.62 5.82 -2.61
C PRO A 102 -22.29 4.89 -1.44
N LEU A 103 -21.76 5.48 -0.37
CA LEU A 103 -21.56 4.73 0.87
C LEU A 103 -22.90 4.20 1.37
N ARG A 104 -22.98 2.89 1.59
CA ARG A 104 -24.16 2.21 2.15
C ARG A 104 -23.77 1.21 3.22
N VAL A 105 -24.66 0.98 4.14
CA VAL A 105 -24.53 -0.06 5.18
C VAL A 105 -25.62 -1.08 4.95
N GLU A 106 -25.21 -2.36 4.82
CA GLU A 106 -26.10 -3.47 4.53
C GLU A 106 -25.50 -4.75 5.11
N ASP A 107 -26.29 -5.58 5.77
CA ASP A 107 -25.92 -6.89 6.29
C ASP A 107 -24.61 -6.92 7.10
N GLY A 108 -24.45 -5.96 8.04
CA GLY A 108 -23.25 -5.88 8.90
C GLY A 108 -21.98 -5.41 8.18
N ARG A 109 -22.10 -4.88 6.96
CA ARG A 109 -21.00 -4.35 6.15
C ARG A 109 -21.24 -2.90 5.77
N ALA A 110 -20.17 -2.15 5.62
CA ALA A 110 -20.22 -0.84 5.00
C ALA A 110 -19.46 -0.87 3.67
N TYR A 111 -20.12 -0.43 2.61
CA TYR A 111 -19.60 -0.42 1.24
C TYR A 111 -19.31 1.02 0.82
N GLY A 112 -18.21 1.22 0.11
CA GLY A 112 -17.85 2.51 -0.45
C GLY A 112 -16.46 2.52 -1.07
N PRO A 113 -16.16 3.41 -2.03
CA PRO A 113 -14.86 3.48 -2.67
C PRO A 113 -13.78 3.96 -1.68
N GLY A 114 -12.69 3.19 -1.54
CA GLY A 114 -11.60 3.47 -0.61
C GLY A 114 -11.96 3.28 0.87
N ILE A 115 -13.11 2.66 1.18
CA ILE A 115 -13.50 2.41 2.57
C ILE A 115 -12.60 1.34 3.21
N TYR A 116 -12.21 0.34 2.43
CA TYR A 116 -11.36 -0.76 2.86
C TYR A 116 -9.88 -0.41 2.66
N ASP A 117 -9.55 0.16 1.52
CA ASP A 117 -8.20 0.53 1.11
C ASP A 117 -8.09 2.05 0.92
N MET A 118 -7.57 2.84 1.92
CA MET A 118 -7.45 2.40 3.33
C MET A 118 -8.06 3.45 4.29
N LYS A 119 -9.12 4.19 3.86
CA LYS A 119 -9.69 5.32 4.64
C LYS A 119 -10.19 4.92 6.03
N THR A 120 -10.68 3.68 6.21
CA THR A 120 -11.01 3.17 7.54
C THR A 120 -9.76 2.94 8.39
N GLY A 121 -8.62 2.58 7.79
CA GLY A 121 -7.34 2.51 8.49
C GLY A 121 -6.95 3.86 9.10
N ILE A 122 -7.08 4.95 8.33
CA ILE A 122 -6.86 6.33 8.83
C ILE A 122 -7.83 6.63 9.98
N ALA A 123 -9.12 6.30 9.81
CA ALA A 123 -10.13 6.54 10.83
C ALA A 123 -9.83 5.80 12.14
N LEU A 124 -9.38 4.54 12.07
CA LEU A 124 -8.98 3.75 13.24
C LEU A 124 -7.83 4.39 14.01
N VAL A 125 -6.81 4.90 13.32
CA VAL A 125 -5.68 5.60 13.94
C VAL A 125 -6.15 6.85 14.67
N ILE A 126 -6.92 7.71 14.01
CA ILE A 126 -7.38 8.96 14.60
C ILE A 126 -8.34 8.71 15.77
N GLU A 127 -9.24 7.72 15.67
CA GLU A 127 -10.10 7.34 16.80
C GLU A 127 -9.31 6.77 17.97
N ALA A 128 -8.23 6.02 17.72
CA ALA A 128 -7.35 5.54 18.78
C ALA A 128 -6.61 6.68 19.49
N LEU A 129 -6.07 7.64 18.73
CA LEU A 129 -5.43 8.84 19.28
C LEU A 129 -6.42 9.70 20.07
N THR A 130 -7.61 9.96 19.51
CA THR A 130 -8.67 10.70 20.21
C THR A 130 -9.09 10.01 21.51
N TRP A 131 -9.20 8.67 21.48
CA TRP A 131 -9.57 7.88 22.67
C TRP A 131 -8.48 7.94 23.77
N LEU A 132 -7.21 7.94 23.39
CA LEU A 132 -6.09 8.12 24.34
C LEU A 132 -6.15 9.52 24.97
N ASP A 133 -6.35 10.57 24.18
CA ASP A 133 -6.44 11.95 24.66
C ASP A 133 -7.63 12.15 25.60
N GLU A 134 -8.84 11.70 25.23
CA GLU A 134 -10.06 11.74 26.06
C GLU A 134 -9.88 11.07 27.43
N ARG A 135 -8.94 10.16 27.58
CA ARG A 135 -8.66 9.42 28.82
C ARG A 135 -7.40 9.91 29.55
N GLY A 136 -6.75 10.92 29.02
CA GLY A 136 -5.49 11.43 29.57
C GLY A 136 -4.37 10.38 29.56
N ARG A 137 -4.40 9.45 28.61
CA ARG A 137 -3.38 8.42 28.42
C ARG A 137 -2.31 8.93 27.45
N THR A 138 -1.10 9.12 27.96
CA THR A 138 0.03 9.56 27.12
C THR A 138 0.88 8.36 26.76
N PRO A 139 1.10 8.08 25.45
CA PRO A 139 2.04 7.05 25.01
C PRO A 139 3.44 7.27 25.57
N GLN A 140 4.21 6.21 25.80
CA GLN A 140 5.60 6.35 26.26
C GLN A 140 6.48 7.01 25.20
N ARG A 141 6.36 6.58 23.95
CA ARG A 141 7.08 7.13 22.80
C ARG A 141 6.25 8.18 22.10
N SER A 142 6.91 9.11 21.44
CA SER A 142 6.21 9.97 20.47
C SER A 142 5.62 9.13 19.34
N ILE A 143 4.48 9.60 18.81
CA ILE A 143 3.81 8.97 17.65
C ILE A 143 3.97 9.89 16.45
N GLU A 144 4.45 9.37 15.34
CA GLU A 144 4.46 10.03 14.06
C GLU A 144 3.43 9.35 13.14
N VAL A 145 2.48 10.12 12.59
CA VAL A 145 1.51 9.62 11.60
C VAL A 145 1.83 10.24 10.26
N LEU A 146 2.15 9.39 9.27
CA LEU A 146 2.31 9.77 7.88
C LEU A 146 1.01 9.43 7.14
N VAL A 147 0.46 10.43 6.43
CA VAL A 147 -0.68 10.22 5.53
C VAL A 147 -0.22 10.60 4.14
N THR A 148 0.03 9.60 3.30
CA THR A 148 0.59 9.79 1.95
C THR A 148 -0.51 9.99 0.91
N CYS A 149 -0.14 10.48 -0.27
CA CYS A 149 -1.09 10.87 -1.32
C CYS A 149 -0.88 10.12 -2.65
N ASP A 150 0.04 9.16 -2.68
CA ASP A 150 0.47 8.50 -3.93
C ASP A 150 0.86 7.03 -3.74
N GLU A 151 0.30 6.35 -2.71
CA GLU A 151 0.57 4.94 -2.44
C GLU A 151 0.17 4.07 -3.62
N GLU A 152 -1.01 4.25 -4.16
CA GLU A 152 -1.64 3.47 -5.22
C GLU A 152 -0.91 3.57 -6.59
N VAL A 153 0.03 4.51 -6.69
CA VAL A 153 0.83 4.75 -7.90
C VAL A 153 2.35 4.65 -7.64
N GLY A 154 2.77 4.04 -6.52
CA GLY A 154 4.17 3.70 -6.25
C GLY A 154 4.92 4.64 -5.32
N SER A 155 4.23 5.55 -4.62
CA SER A 155 4.79 6.42 -3.54
C SER A 155 5.97 7.28 -4.00
N HIS A 156 5.92 7.77 -5.23
CA HIS A 156 7.04 8.51 -5.84
C HIS A 156 7.38 9.81 -5.08
N SER A 157 6.37 10.48 -4.51
CA SER A 157 6.58 11.71 -3.74
C SER A 157 6.75 11.46 -2.24
N SER A 158 6.23 10.36 -1.72
CA SER A 158 6.19 10.06 -0.28
C SER A 158 7.31 9.13 0.19
N ARG A 159 7.94 8.36 -0.70
CA ARG A 159 8.95 7.36 -0.36
C ARG A 159 10.07 7.89 0.54
N GLN A 160 10.65 9.05 0.22
CA GLN A 160 11.74 9.63 1.02
C GLN A 160 11.28 9.96 2.44
N LEU A 161 10.07 10.51 2.59
CA LEU A 161 9.46 10.81 3.89
C LEU A 161 9.26 9.54 4.72
N ILE A 162 8.75 8.46 4.08
CA ILE A 162 8.55 7.16 4.72
C ILE A 162 9.90 6.59 5.19
N GLU A 163 10.90 6.57 4.31
CA GLU A 163 12.23 6.03 4.61
C GLU A 163 12.92 6.81 5.73
N ASP A 164 12.83 8.15 5.73
CA ASP A 164 13.46 9.00 6.76
C ASP A 164 12.79 8.80 8.13
N SER A 165 11.48 8.60 8.18
CA SER A 165 10.76 8.29 9.41
C SER A 165 11.07 6.87 9.89
N ALA A 166 11.10 5.88 8.99
CA ALA A 166 11.38 4.49 9.33
C ALA A 166 12.77 4.27 9.91
N ARG A 167 13.81 5.01 9.45
CA ARG A 167 15.19 4.91 9.99
C ARG A 167 15.29 5.26 11.47
N ARG A 168 14.33 6.01 12.01
CA ARG A 168 14.30 6.47 13.42
C ARG A 168 13.23 5.76 14.23
N ALA A 169 12.44 4.88 13.61
CA ALA A 169 11.29 4.29 14.25
C ALA A 169 11.67 3.12 15.15
N ALA A 170 11.12 3.08 16.36
CA ALA A 170 11.13 1.89 17.22
C ALA A 170 10.22 0.79 16.63
N ALA A 171 9.11 1.20 16.03
CA ALA A 171 8.15 0.33 15.37
C ALA A 171 7.41 1.10 14.27
N VAL A 172 6.98 0.40 13.22
CA VAL A 172 6.15 0.93 12.14
C VAL A 172 4.85 0.14 12.09
N LEU A 173 3.73 0.82 12.21
CA LEU A 173 2.39 0.27 12.17
C LEU A 173 1.71 0.67 10.86
N VAL A 174 1.14 -0.29 10.13
CA VAL A 174 0.51 -0.04 8.84
C VAL A 174 -0.94 -0.52 8.89
N PRO A 175 -1.92 0.39 9.06
CA PRO A 175 -3.35 0.03 9.13
C PRO A 175 -3.97 -0.16 7.74
N GLU A 176 -3.23 -0.77 6.83
CA GLU A 176 -3.73 -1.38 5.62
C GLU A 176 -4.76 -2.46 5.93
N PRO A 177 -5.64 -2.84 4.98
CA PRO A 177 -6.57 -3.93 5.17
C PRO A 177 -5.90 -5.17 5.78
N CYS A 178 -6.55 -5.82 6.72
CA CYS A 178 -6.04 -7.08 7.26
C CYS A 178 -6.18 -8.24 6.26
N ARG A 179 -5.74 -9.42 6.62
CA ARG A 179 -6.00 -10.64 5.86
C ARG A 179 -7.49 -10.99 5.90
N PRO A 180 -8.02 -11.76 4.93
CA PRO A 180 -9.44 -12.15 4.91
C PRO A 180 -9.92 -12.89 6.17
N ASP A 181 -9.00 -13.60 6.84
CA ASP A 181 -9.25 -14.31 8.11
C ASP A 181 -9.13 -13.41 9.35
N GLY A 182 -8.87 -12.13 9.17
CA GLY A 182 -8.66 -11.17 10.26
C GLY A 182 -7.22 -11.09 10.77
N GLY A 183 -6.30 -11.91 10.27
CA GLY A 183 -4.90 -11.90 10.66
C GLY A 183 -4.14 -10.67 10.14
N VAL A 184 -3.00 -10.36 10.79
CA VAL A 184 -2.09 -9.30 10.35
C VAL A 184 -1.12 -9.78 9.27
N LYS A 185 -0.41 -8.86 8.66
CA LYS A 185 0.55 -9.14 7.59
C LYS A 185 1.97 -8.94 8.10
N THR A 186 2.72 -10.03 8.23
CA THR A 186 4.15 -10.03 8.56
C THR A 186 5.04 -10.28 7.35
N PHE A 187 4.41 -10.45 6.18
CA PHE A 187 5.07 -10.68 4.90
C PHE A 187 4.27 -10.07 3.77
N ARG A 188 4.96 -9.37 2.85
CA ARG A 188 4.43 -8.91 1.56
C ARG A 188 5.44 -9.22 0.46
N LYS A 189 4.98 -9.67 -0.70
CA LYS A 189 5.87 -9.74 -1.87
C LYS A 189 6.30 -8.34 -2.28
N GLY A 190 7.55 -8.22 -2.69
CA GLY A 190 8.03 -7.06 -3.42
C GLY A 190 7.42 -7.02 -4.80
N VAL A 191 7.32 -5.81 -5.34
CA VAL A 191 6.75 -5.50 -6.65
C VAL A 191 7.76 -4.74 -7.47
N ALA A 192 7.90 -5.10 -8.74
CA ALA A 192 8.62 -4.26 -9.71
C ALA A 192 7.89 -4.28 -11.04
N THR A 193 7.80 -3.11 -11.67
CA THR A 193 7.23 -2.97 -13.01
C THR A 193 8.32 -2.58 -13.98
N TYR A 194 8.40 -3.29 -15.10
CA TYR A 194 9.34 -3.01 -16.18
C TYR A 194 8.60 -2.71 -17.47
N GLU A 195 9.11 -1.72 -18.20
CA GLU A 195 8.75 -1.44 -19.57
C GLU A 195 9.86 -1.90 -20.48
N ILE A 196 9.52 -2.70 -21.49
CA ILE A 196 10.45 -3.20 -22.51
C ILE A 196 9.97 -2.71 -23.84
N GLU A 197 10.66 -1.73 -24.40
CA GLU A 197 10.42 -1.18 -25.73
C GLU A 197 11.39 -1.83 -26.73
N ALA A 198 10.86 -2.35 -27.82
CA ALA A 198 11.62 -2.82 -28.95
C ALA A 198 11.49 -1.86 -30.11
N ILE A 199 12.61 -1.47 -30.71
CA ILE A 199 12.69 -0.60 -31.88
C ILE A 199 13.34 -1.36 -33.02
N GLY A 200 12.70 -1.36 -34.18
CA GLY A 200 13.12 -2.04 -35.38
C GLY A 200 13.16 -1.11 -36.59
N VAL A 201 12.97 -1.69 -37.79
CA VAL A 201 12.95 -0.97 -39.07
C VAL A 201 11.73 -1.42 -39.85
N ALA A 202 10.82 -0.50 -40.11
CA ALA A 202 9.61 -0.79 -40.89
C ALA A 202 9.92 -1.06 -42.35
N ALA A 203 9.20 -2.00 -42.95
CA ALA A 203 9.18 -2.22 -44.39
C ALA A 203 7.92 -3.01 -44.78
N HIS A 204 7.63 -3.10 -46.10
CA HIS A 204 6.58 -3.97 -46.60
C HIS A 204 7.01 -5.44 -46.46
N ALA A 205 6.25 -6.21 -45.68
CA ALA A 205 6.63 -7.57 -45.29
C ALA A 205 6.92 -8.53 -46.47
N GLY A 206 6.25 -8.33 -47.59
CA GLY A 206 6.37 -9.20 -48.79
C GLY A 206 7.33 -8.67 -49.86
N ILE A 207 7.83 -7.43 -49.74
CA ILE A 207 8.68 -6.81 -50.79
C ILE A 207 10.11 -6.60 -50.25
N ASP A 208 10.23 -5.88 -49.14
CA ASP A 208 11.52 -5.44 -48.59
C ASP A 208 11.83 -6.13 -47.25
N GLY A 209 11.28 -7.33 -47.01
CA GLY A 209 11.40 -8.01 -45.72
C GLY A 209 12.84 -8.28 -45.25
N GLU A 210 13.80 -8.45 -46.19
CA GLU A 210 15.21 -8.63 -45.85
C GLU A 210 15.90 -7.37 -45.28
N LEU A 211 15.35 -6.19 -45.59
CA LEU A 211 15.84 -4.90 -45.08
C LEU A 211 15.18 -4.52 -43.75
N ALA A 212 14.08 -5.17 -43.43
CA ALA A 212 13.27 -4.91 -42.26
C ALA A 212 13.84 -5.54 -40.99
N VAL A 213 13.50 -4.95 -39.86
CA VAL A 213 13.76 -5.50 -38.53
C VAL A 213 12.51 -5.41 -37.69
N SER A 214 11.94 -6.56 -37.36
CA SER A 214 10.65 -6.62 -36.65
C SER A 214 10.80 -6.38 -35.16
N ALA A 215 10.34 -5.23 -34.70
CA ALA A 215 10.25 -4.90 -33.26
C ALA A 215 9.38 -5.91 -32.50
N THR A 216 8.25 -6.35 -33.10
CA THR A 216 7.37 -7.34 -32.46
C THR A 216 8.06 -8.70 -32.30
N ALA A 217 8.89 -9.12 -33.25
CA ALA A 217 9.65 -10.36 -33.13
C ALA A 217 10.71 -10.29 -32.05
N GLU A 218 11.39 -9.16 -31.93
CA GLU A 218 12.37 -8.92 -30.85
C GLU A 218 11.68 -8.88 -29.49
N LEU A 219 10.54 -8.18 -29.37
CA LEU A 219 9.77 -8.11 -28.13
C LEU A 219 9.26 -9.49 -27.69
N VAL A 220 8.79 -10.32 -28.59
CA VAL A 220 8.33 -11.70 -28.27
C VAL A 220 9.49 -12.53 -27.71
N ARG A 221 10.71 -12.44 -28.27
CA ARG A 221 11.89 -13.14 -27.73
C ARG A 221 12.25 -12.63 -26.35
N ALA A 222 12.24 -11.32 -26.15
CA ALA A 222 12.50 -10.70 -24.84
C ALA A 222 11.43 -11.14 -23.82
N ALA A 223 10.16 -11.18 -24.22
CA ALA A 223 9.05 -11.60 -23.37
C ALA A 223 9.20 -13.06 -22.90
N VAL A 224 9.58 -13.97 -23.79
CA VAL A 224 9.86 -15.37 -23.43
C VAL A 224 11.01 -15.45 -22.43
N ALA A 225 12.13 -14.77 -22.71
CA ALA A 225 13.27 -14.74 -21.80
C ALA A 225 12.94 -14.18 -20.42
N VAL A 226 12.04 -13.19 -20.35
CA VAL A 226 11.54 -12.63 -19.09
C VAL A 226 10.68 -13.63 -18.33
N LEU A 227 9.75 -14.30 -19.01
CA LEU A 227 8.86 -15.30 -18.38
C LEU A 227 9.65 -16.50 -17.83
N ASP A 228 10.76 -16.87 -18.48
CA ASP A 228 11.65 -17.96 -18.04
C ASP A 228 12.40 -17.62 -16.73
N LEU A 229 12.38 -16.36 -16.27
CA LEU A 229 12.95 -15.96 -14.97
C LEU A 229 12.07 -16.35 -13.78
N ALA A 230 10.82 -16.76 -14.01
CA ALA A 230 9.91 -17.17 -12.94
C ALA A 230 10.46 -18.35 -12.15
N ASP A 231 10.38 -18.28 -10.83
CA ASP A 231 10.71 -19.37 -9.92
C ASP A 231 9.67 -19.44 -8.82
N HIS A 232 8.64 -20.24 -9.03
CA HIS A 232 7.56 -20.42 -8.09
C HIS A 232 8.01 -21.03 -6.76
N SER A 233 9.10 -21.82 -6.76
CA SER A 233 9.66 -22.42 -5.54
C SER A 233 10.27 -21.37 -4.61
N ARG A 234 10.75 -20.26 -5.19
CA ARG A 234 11.29 -19.09 -4.48
C ARG A 234 10.28 -17.94 -4.39
N GLY A 235 9.02 -18.17 -4.76
CA GLY A 235 7.95 -17.18 -4.71
C GLY A 235 8.05 -16.08 -5.77
N THR A 236 8.90 -16.24 -6.81
CA THR A 236 9.08 -15.30 -7.91
C THR A 236 8.07 -15.56 -9.00
N THR A 237 7.25 -14.57 -9.33
CA THR A 237 6.27 -14.62 -10.43
C THR A 237 6.43 -13.42 -11.34
N LEU A 238 6.26 -13.66 -12.67
CA LEU A 238 6.28 -12.61 -13.68
C LEU A 238 5.02 -12.71 -14.53
N ASN A 239 4.47 -11.55 -14.87
CA ASN A 239 3.30 -11.44 -15.73
C ASN A 239 3.53 -10.32 -16.75
N ILE A 240 3.30 -10.62 -18.02
CA ILE A 240 3.25 -9.59 -19.06
C ILE A 240 1.82 -9.07 -19.11
N GLY A 241 1.57 -7.98 -18.38
CA GLY A 241 0.22 -7.41 -18.23
C GLY A 241 -0.27 -6.67 -19.48
N GLN A 242 0.67 -6.10 -20.25
CA GLN A 242 0.37 -5.40 -21.48
C GLN A 242 1.41 -5.73 -22.54
N ILE A 243 0.95 -5.90 -23.78
CA ILE A 243 1.81 -6.06 -24.96
C ILE A 243 1.13 -5.38 -26.15
N SER A 244 1.88 -4.59 -26.90
CA SER A 244 1.40 -3.90 -28.10
C SER A 244 2.51 -3.75 -29.12
N GLY A 245 2.15 -3.60 -30.40
CA GLY A 245 3.12 -3.36 -31.46
C GLY A 245 2.56 -3.58 -32.87
N GLY A 246 3.20 -2.93 -33.85
CA GLY A 246 2.80 -2.99 -35.24
C GLY A 246 1.56 -2.12 -35.58
N THR A 247 1.32 -1.93 -36.87
CA THR A 247 0.22 -1.09 -37.39
C THR A 247 -0.67 -1.84 -38.36
N ALA A 248 -0.12 -2.80 -39.12
CA ALA A 248 -0.85 -3.64 -40.09
C ALA A 248 -0.12 -4.97 -40.28
N SER A 249 -0.85 -5.99 -40.71
CA SER A 249 -0.33 -7.35 -40.88
C SER A 249 0.71 -7.50 -42.02
N ASN A 250 0.72 -6.60 -42.98
CA ASN A 250 1.65 -6.57 -44.11
C ASN A 250 2.77 -5.52 -43.93
N VAL A 251 2.88 -4.94 -42.76
CA VAL A 251 3.97 -4.01 -42.39
C VAL A 251 4.81 -4.63 -41.28
N VAL A 252 6.13 -4.70 -41.46
CA VAL A 252 7.05 -5.09 -40.40
C VAL A 252 7.07 -4.01 -39.33
N ALA A 253 6.78 -4.38 -38.09
CA ALA A 253 6.63 -3.45 -36.99
C ALA A 253 7.95 -2.74 -36.64
N GLU A 254 7.93 -1.42 -36.60
CA GLU A 254 9.06 -0.59 -36.14
C GLU A 254 9.10 -0.42 -34.63
N HIS A 255 7.93 -0.45 -33.96
CA HIS A 255 7.81 -0.28 -32.50
C HIS A 255 6.95 -1.39 -31.89
N ALA A 256 7.37 -1.84 -30.72
CA ALA A 256 6.60 -2.71 -29.86
C ALA A 256 6.93 -2.46 -28.39
N LEU A 257 5.96 -2.65 -27.50
CA LEU A 257 6.08 -2.39 -26.05
C LEU A 257 5.45 -3.53 -25.25
N ALA A 258 6.12 -3.95 -24.19
CA ALA A 258 5.56 -4.79 -23.15
C ALA A 258 5.71 -4.15 -21.77
N VAL A 259 4.70 -4.34 -20.90
CA VAL A 259 4.76 -3.98 -19.48
C VAL A 259 4.69 -5.27 -18.67
N VAL A 260 5.69 -5.44 -17.81
CA VAL A 260 5.92 -6.66 -17.01
C VAL A 260 5.73 -6.34 -15.54
N ASP A 261 4.83 -7.05 -14.87
CA ASP A 261 4.70 -7.09 -13.42
C ASP A 261 5.56 -8.22 -12.87
N VAL A 262 6.38 -7.92 -11.88
CA VAL A 262 7.25 -8.86 -11.18
C VAL A 262 6.90 -8.88 -9.70
N ARG A 263 6.69 -10.07 -9.14
CA ARG A 263 6.48 -10.28 -7.71
C ARG A 263 7.59 -11.16 -7.15
N ILE A 264 8.21 -10.71 -6.08
CA ILE A 264 9.37 -11.37 -5.47
C ILE A 264 9.13 -11.56 -3.97
N ALA A 265 9.53 -12.73 -3.43
CA ALA A 265 9.40 -13.01 -2.01
C ALA A 265 10.61 -12.55 -1.20
N GLU A 266 11.79 -12.57 -1.79
CA GLU A 266 13.07 -12.33 -1.10
C GLU A 266 13.95 -11.34 -1.86
N PRO A 267 14.68 -10.42 -1.17
CA PRO A 267 15.53 -9.42 -1.83
C PRO A 267 16.52 -10.00 -2.85
N PRO A 268 17.23 -11.12 -2.62
CA PRO A 268 18.16 -11.68 -3.60
C PRO A 268 17.51 -12.09 -4.93
N GLU A 269 16.24 -12.50 -4.90
CA GLU A 269 15.47 -12.78 -6.12
C GLU A 269 15.17 -11.51 -6.92
N GLY A 270 14.88 -10.42 -6.21
CA GLY A 270 14.70 -9.10 -6.85
C GLY A 270 15.96 -8.66 -7.60
N GLU A 271 17.13 -8.81 -6.98
CA GLU A 271 18.41 -8.49 -7.61
C GLU A 271 18.68 -9.38 -8.83
N ARG A 272 18.44 -10.70 -8.71
CA ARG A 272 18.61 -11.66 -9.81
C ARG A 272 17.74 -11.29 -11.01
N VAL A 273 16.44 -11.09 -10.78
CA VAL A 273 15.48 -10.77 -11.84
C VAL A 273 15.78 -9.41 -12.44
N HIS A 274 16.07 -8.38 -11.60
CA HIS A 274 16.45 -7.07 -12.09
C HIS A 274 17.67 -7.11 -13.01
N ALA A 275 18.75 -7.76 -12.57
CA ALA A 275 19.97 -7.89 -13.38
C ALA A 275 19.70 -8.61 -14.70
N ALA A 276 18.91 -9.69 -14.68
CA ALA A 276 18.54 -10.42 -15.88
C ALA A 276 17.74 -9.57 -16.88
N ILE A 277 16.69 -8.88 -16.41
CA ILE A 277 15.85 -8.02 -17.27
C ILE A 277 16.66 -6.84 -17.84
N MET A 278 17.46 -6.16 -17.03
CA MET A 278 18.31 -5.05 -17.48
C MET A 278 19.43 -5.49 -18.45
N SER A 279 19.78 -6.78 -18.43
CA SER A 279 20.80 -7.34 -19.35
C SER A 279 20.25 -7.77 -20.71
N LEU A 280 18.92 -7.72 -20.92
CA LEU A 280 18.30 -8.08 -22.20
C LEU A 280 18.93 -7.31 -23.36
N ARG A 281 19.12 -8.00 -24.47
CA ARG A 281 19.64 -7.42 -25.73
C ARG A 281 18.78 -7.90 -26.89
N ALA A 282 18.67 -7.06 -27.90
CA ALA A 282 18.04 -7.46 -29.14
C ALA A 282 18.80 -8.62 -29.78
N HIS A 283 18.05 -9.58 -30.34
CA HIS A 283 18.62 -10.69 -31.09
C HIS A 283 19.19 -10.21 -32.43
N ASN A 284 18.48 -9.33 -33.11
CA ASN A 284 18.99 -8.69 -34.33
C ASN A 284 19.82 -7.47 -33.96
N PRO A 285 21.11 -7.38 -34.40
CA PRO A 285 21.99 -6.26 -34.07
C PRO A 285 21.55 -4.89 -34.61
N LYS A 286 20.59 -4.85 -35.53
CA LYS A 286 19.98 -3.63 -36.05
C LYS A 286 18.74 -3.20 -35.26
N ALA A 287 18.28 -4.00 -34.32
CA ALA A 287 17.20 -3.66 -33.41
C ALA A 287 17.76 -3.07 -32.11
N GLU A 288 16.95 -2.29 -31.42
CA GLU A 288 17.24 -1.79 -30.08
C GLU A 288 16.19 -2.33 -29.09
N LEU A 289 16.63 -2.76 -27.92
CA LEU A 289 15.76 -2.98 -26.76
C LEU A 289 16.08 -1.95 -25.70
N LYS A 290 15.08 -1.18 -25.30
CA LYS A 290 15.13 -0.25 -24.16
C LYS A 290 14.35 -0.85 -23.01
N VAL A 291 15.02 -1.01 -21.88
CA VAL A 291 14.41 -1.54 -20.66
C VAL A 291 14.45 -0.46 -19.59
N ARG A 292 13.29 -0.22 -19.00
CA ARG A 292 13.14 0.74 -17.90
C ARG A 292 12.37 0.07 -16.76
N ARG A 293 12.88 0.18 -15.54
CA ARG A 293 12.09 -0.12 -14.35
C ARG A 293 11.29 1.14 -13.99
N SER A 294 9.96 1.04 -14.01
CA SER A 294 9.06 2.17 -13.73
C SER A 294 8.61 2.22 -12.28
N GLU A 295 8.58 1.09 -11.60
CA GLU A 295 8.17 0.99 -10.20
C GLU A 295 9.01 -0.07 -9.48
N GLU A 296 9.25 0.16 -8.17
CA GLU A 296 9.86 -0.82 -7.28
C GLU A 296 9.39 -0.63 -5.85
N ARG A 297 8.88 -1.71 -5.26
CA ARG A 297 8.68 -1.88 -3.82
C ARG A 297 9.42 -3.12 -3.36
N PRO A 298 10.31 -3.03 -2.37
CA PRO A 298 10.99 -4.20 -1.82
C PRO A 298 9.98 -5.12 -1.12
N PRO A 299 10.29 -6.40 -0.89
CA PRO A 299 9.46 -7.26 -0.07
C PRO A 299 9.51 -6.83 1.41
N LEU A 300 8.37 -6.94 2.10
CA LEU A 300 8.33 -6.97 3.55
C LEU A 300 8.62 -8.41 3.97
N VAL A 301 9.77 -8.64 4.58
CA VAL A 301 10.21 -9.97 5.02
C VAL A 301 9.97 -10.12 6.52
N ARG A 302 9.50 -11.29 6.95
CA ARG A 302 9.30 -11.63 8.37
C ARG A 302 10.65 -11.81 9.05
N THR A 303 11.25 -10.72 9.49
CA THR A 303 12.47 -10.69 10.31
C THR A 303 12.16 -10.99 11.78
N GLU A 304 13.19 -11.15 12.61
CA GLU A 304 13.02 -11.25 14.07
C GLU A 304 12.35 -10.00 14.67
N ALA A 305 12.67 -8.81 14.13
CA ALA A 305 12.05 -7.55 14.56
C ALA A 305 10.54 -7.51 14.22
N VAL A 306 10.18 -7.92 13.00
CA VAL A 306 8.77 -8.05 12.58
C VAL A 306 8.03 -9.07 13.44
N ALA A 307 8.65 -10.23 13.70
CA ALA A 307 8.09 -11.27 14.55
C ALA A 307 7.88 -10.79 15.99
N GLY A 308 8.85 -10.05 16.55
CA GLY A 308 8.75 -9.46 17.88
C GLY A 308 7.58 -8.49 18.02
N LEU A 309 7.39 -7.62 17.00
CA LEU A 309 6.26 -6.69 16.98
C LEU A 309 4.91 -7.42 16.83
N TYR A 310 4.86 -8.47 16.00
CA TYR A 310 3.67 -9.34 15.93
C TYR A 310 3.34 -9.97 17.28
N GLU A 311 4.33 -10.49 18.02
CA GLU A 311 4.09 -11.10 19.34
C GLU A 311 3.55 -10.09 20.38
N ILE A 312 3.91 -8.81 20.27
CA ILE A 312 3.30 -7.74 21.07
C ILE A 312 1.83 -7.57 20.70
N ALA A 313 1.53 -7.46 19.40
CA ALA A 313 0.15 -7.34 18.91
C ALA A 313 -0.71 -8.56 19.29
N ARG A 314 -0.16 -9.78 19.18
CA ARG A 314 -0.83 -11.03 19.53
C ARG A 314 -1.18 -11.08 21.03
N ARG A 315 -0.29 -10.65 21.90
CA ARG A 315 -0.57 -10.56 23.35
C ARG A 315 -1.70 -9.59 23.65
N HIS A 316 -1.69 -8.40 23.01
CA HIS A 316 -2.77 -7.44 23.18
C HIS A 316 -4.11 -7.97 22.66
N ALA A 317 -4.10 -8.69 21.53
CA ALA A 317 -5.29 -9.34 21.02
C ALA A 317 -5.83 -10.40 21.99
N GLN A 318 -4.95 -11.22 22.58
CA GLN A 318 -5.35 -12.22 23.60
C GLN A 318 -5.96 -11.57 24.86
N GLU A 319 -5.40 -10.43 25.31
CA GLU A 319 -5.97 -9.65 26.41
C GLU A 319 -7.34 -9.03 26.08
N LEU A 320 -7.63 -8.85 24.78
CA LEU A 320 -8.93 -8.43 24.25
C LEU A 320 -9.88 -9.62 23.93
N GLY A 321 -9.46 -10.85 24.25
CA GLY A 321 -10.25 -12.06 24.02
C GLY A 321 -10.28 -12.53 22.57
N VAL A 322 -9.32 -12.10 21.73
CA VAL A 322 -9.24 -12.42 20.29
C VAL A 322 -7.95 -13.16 19.97
N GLU A 323 -8.05 -14.24 19.21
CA GLU A 323 -6.87 -14.85 18.58
C GLU A 323 -6.46 -14.05 17.35
N LEU A 324 -5.20 -13.66 17.28
CA LEU A 324 -4.64 -12.89 16.16
C LEU A 324 -3.60 -13.73 15.45
N ASP A 325 -3.91 -14.12 14.21
CA ASP A 325 -2.98 -14.84 13.33
C ASP A 325 -2.13 -13.88 12.51
N GLU A 326 -1.04 -14.40 11.97
CA GLU A 326 -0.16 -13.70 11.01
C GLU A 326 -0.08 -14.42 9.68
N GLY A 327 0.35 -13.71 8.64
CA GLY A 327 0.64 -14.34 7.35
C GLY A 327 1.07 -13.34 6.30
N GLY A 328 1.01 -13.75 5.04
CA GLY A 328 1.50 -12.97 3.92
C GLY A 328 0.46 -12.63 2.86
N THR A 329 0.85 -11.72 1.97
CA THR A 329 0.09 -11.35 0.76
C THR A 329 1.01 -11.10 -0.43
N GLY A 330 0.45 -11.22 -1.63
CA GLY A 330 1.15 -10.89 -2.89
C GLY A 330 1.16 -9.40 -3.24
N GLY A 331 0.36 -8.56 -2.55
CA GLY A 331 0.32 -7.11 -2.76
C GLY A 331 1.40 -6.37 -1.95
N GLY A 332 1.94 -5.28 -2.50
CA GLY A 332 2.84 -4.37 -1.80
C GLY A 332 2.10 -3.43 -0.84
N SER A 333 2.83 -2.63 -0.07
CA SER A 333 2.37 -1.45 0.66
C SER A 333 3.57 -0.55 0.98
N ASP A 334 3.29 0.65 1.47
CA ASP A 334 4.33 1.56 1.96
C ASP A 334 5.14 0.99 3.13
N GLY A 335 4.57 0.07 3.91
CA GLY A 335 5.26 -0.69 4.95
C GLY A 335 6.48 -1.47 4.43
N SER A 336 6.47 -1.83 3.16
CA SER A 336 7.60 -2.52 2.50
C SER A 336 8.88 -1.67 2.48
N PHE A 337 8.77 -0.34 2.30
CA PHE A 337 9.93 0.56 2.34
C PHE A 337 10.57 0.61 3.73
N ALA A 338 9.72 0.68 4.76
CA ALA A 338 10.18 0.68 6.14
C ALA A 338 10.87 -0.64 6.53
N ALA A 339 10.23 -1.77 6.20
CA ALA A 339 10.77 -3.11 6.48
C ALA A 339 12.10 -3.37 5.78
N ALA A 340 12.29 -2.88 4.55
CA ALA A 340 13.54 -3.01 3.80
C ALA A 340 14.72 -2.28 4.45
N LEU A 341 14.45 -1.27 5.27
CA LEU A 341 15.45 -0.57 6.07
C LEU A 341 15.74 -1.24 7.43
N GLY A 342 15.08 -2.36 7.71
CA GLY A 342 15.24 -3.12 8.95
C GLY A 342 14.30 -2.68 10.08
N ALA A 343 13.39 -1.73 9.85
CA ALA A 343 12.42 -1.31 10.85
C ALA A 343 11.44 -2.46 11.19
N ALA A 344 11.14 -2.63 12.47
CA ALA A 344 10.10 -3.54 12.93
C ALA A 344 8.74 -3.06 12.39
N THR A 345 8.22 -3.71 11.36
CA THR A 345 7.01 -3.28 10.65
C THR A 345 5.90 -4.31 10.78
N LEU A 346 4.73 -3.89 11.25
CA LEU A 346 3.53 -4.72 11.30
C LEU A 346 2.43 -4.12 10.43
N ASP A 347 2.03 -4.88 9.42
CA ASP A 347 1.07 -4.46 8.42
C ASP A 347 -0.28 -5.20 8.58
N GLY A 348 -1.34 -4.74 7.91
CA GLY A 348 -2.65 -5.38 8.00
C GLY A 348 -3.37 -5.12 9.33
N LEU A 349 -3.11 -3.97 9.96
CA LEU A 349 -3.77 -3.57 11.21
C LEU A 349 -5.13 -2.90 11.00
N GLY A 350 -5.52 -2.64 9.76
CA GLY A 350 -6.79 -2.04 9.37
C GLY A 350 -7.97 -3.00 9.43
N ALA A 351 -9.10 -2.56 8.91
CA ALA A 351 -10.36 -3.28 8.98
C ALA A 351 -10.34 -4.61 8.20
N GLN A 352 -11.15 -5.56 8.65
CA GLN A 352 -11.52 -6.73 7.88
C GLN A 352 -12.56 -6.33 6.82
N GLY A 353 -12.46 -6.94 5.65
CA GLY A 353 -13.34 -6.62 4.53
C GLY A 353 -12.94 -7.35 3.26
N GLY A 354 -13.22 -6.72 2.14
CA GLY A 354 -12.87 -7.27 0.84
C GLY A 354 -13.18 -6.32 -0.31
N GLY A 355 -12.86 -6.76 -1.53
CA GLY A 355 -13.14 -6.01 -2.74
C GLY A 355 -12.25 -4.79 -2.93
N ALA A 356 -11.03 -4.77 -2.37
CA ALA A 356 -10.06 -3.71 -2.69
C ALA A 356 -9.97 -3.53 -4.21
N HIS A 357 -10.01 -2.28 -4.68
CA HIS A 357 -10.01 -1.90 -6.10
C HIS A 357 -11.24 -2.36 -6.91
N ALA A 358 -12.22 -3.00 -6.29
CA ALA A 358 -13.41 -3.54 -6.95
C ALA A 358 -14.70 -2.73 -6.67
N ALA A 359 -15.78 -3.10 -7.35
CA ALA A 359 -17.05 -2.39 -7.21
C ALA A 359 -17.80 -2.70 -5.91
N ASP A 360 -17.47 -3.81 -5.26
CA ASP A 360 -18.05 -4.33 -4.04
C ASP A 360 -17.14 -4.13 -2.81
N GLU A 361 -16.23 -3.16 -2.89
CA GLU A 361 -15.33 -2.80 -1.80
C GLU A 361 -16.12 -2.51 -0.53
N HIS A 362 -15.76 -3.18 0.57
CA HIS A 362 -16.46 -3.10 1.85
C HIS A 362 -15.59 -3.44 3.05
N ILE A 363 -16.06 -3.02 4.22
CA ILE A 363 -15.55 -3.43 5.54
C ILE A 363 -16.61 -4.19 6.32
N VAL A 364 -16.17 -5.05 7.25
CA VAL A 364 -17.01 -5.77 8.20
C VAL A 364 -17.12 -4.94 9.49
N LEU A 365 -18.36 -4.58 9.87
CA LEU A 365 -18.57 -3.66 10.99
C LEU A 365 -18.24 -4.29 12.34
N ASP A 366 -18.52 -5.57 12.53
CA ASP A 366 -18.32 -6.27 13.80
C ASP A 366 -16.83 -6.44 14.16
N ASP A 367 -15.90 -6.30 13.19
CA ASP A 367 -14.45 -6.32 13.41
C ASP A 367 -13.91 -4.98 13.94
N LEU A 368 -14.60 -3.86 13.68
CA LEU A 368 -14.10 -2.52 14.00
C LEU A 368 -13.78 -2.29 15.49
N PRO A 369 -14.58 -2.78 16.47
CA PRO A 369 -14.26 -2.60 17.88
C PRO A 369 -12.92 -3.23 18.26
N PHE A 370 -12.63 -4.41 17.72
CA PHE A 370 -11.35 -5.07 17.94
C PHE A 370 -10.19 -4.29 17.33
N ARG A 371 -10.30 -3.87 16.05
CA ARG A 371 -9.25 -3.08 15.38
C ARG A 371 -8.96 -1.78 16.11
N PHE A 372 -10.01 -1.09 16.52
CA PHE A 372 -9.89 0.13 17.32
C PHE A 372 -9.16 -0.13 18.64
N ALA A 373 -9.56 -1.14 19.40
CA ALA A 373 -8.93 -1.48 20.67
C ALA A 373 -7.47 -1.92 20.50
N LEU A 374 -7.18 -2.74 19.48
CA LEU A 374 -5.82 -3.18 19.16
C LEU A 374 -4.91 -2.00 18.80
N MET A 375 -5.38 -1.10 17.92
CA MET A 375 -4.63 0.09 17.54
C MET A 375 -4.34 0.97 18.75
N ALA A 376 -5.34 1.24 19.59
CA ALA A 376 -5.17 2.04 20.81
C ALA A 376 -4.15 1.42 21.77
N ARG A 377 -4.18 0.09 21.98
CA ARG A 377 -3.20 -0.61 22.80
C ARG A 377 -1.79 -0.56 22.26
N LEU A 378 -1.62 -0.73 20.94
CA LEU A 378 -0.31 -0.65 20.30
C LEU A 378 0.28 0.74 20.42
N LEU A 379 -0.51 1.79 20.18
CA LEU A 379 -0.07 3.18 20.31
C LEU A 379 0.24 3.56 21.76
N GLU A 380 -0.46 2.98 22.74
CA GLU A 380 -0.21 3.25 24.16
C GLU A 380 1.05 2.55 24.69
N SER A 381 1.31 1.32 24.24
CA SER A 381 2.26 0.42 24.90
C SER A 381 3.63 0.31 24.23
N LEU A 382 3.75 0.65 22.95
CA LEU A 382 5.02 0.67 22.23
C LEU A 382 5.84 1.90 22.61
#